data_7a513d7d5a5abd42eb8f65e584767cdc
#
_entry.id   7a513d7d5a5abd42eb8f65e584767cdc
#
_cell.length_a   1.000
_cell.length_b   1.000
_cell.length_c   1.000
_cell.angle_alpha   90.00
_cell.angle_beta   90.00
_cell.angle_gamma   90.00
#
_symmetry.space_group_name_H-M   'P 1'
#
loop_
_entity.id
_entity.type
_entity.pdbx_description
1 polymer ?
#
loop_
_entity_poly.entity_id
_entity_poly.type
_entity_poly.pdbx_seq_one_letter_code
_entity_poly.pdbx_strand_id
1 'polypeptide(L)'
;MIYAIADVPHENYDNYDTLNKLFHALAPHGWMNSTWKNDTCPSLHKEERHGNTCQIFVDYINPDLREDPSWSVLSYNCYDAEGMLTFQESFDNVDKLIIFLTKRVN
;
A
#
# COMPACT_ATOMS: atom_id res chain seq x y z
N MET A 1 5.09 3.00 -15.87
CA MET A 1 6.33 2.39 -15.43
C MET A 1 6.41 2.35 -13.91
N ILE A 2 6.96 1.31 -13.38
CA ILE A 2 7.10 1.14 -11.93
C ILE A 2 8.49 1.59 -11.52
N TYR A 3 8.57 2.48 -10.55
CA TYR A 3 9.85 2.87 -10.00
C TYR A 3 10.46 1.73 -9.21
N ALA A 4 11.75 1.52 -9.40
CA ALA A 4 12.48 0.65 -8.50
C ALA A 4 12.62 1.37 -7.16
N ILE A 5 12.33 0.67 -6.08
CA ILE A 5 12.44 1.26 -4.75
C ILE A 5 13.87 1.75 -4.49
N ALA A 6 14.85 1.04 -5.06
CA ALA A 6 16.25 1.42 -4.92
C ALA A 6 16.60 2.79 -5.51
N ASP A 7 15.74 3.34 -6.36
CA ASP A 7 15.98 4.66 -6.95
C ASP A 7 15.65 5.79 -5.99
N VAL A 8 15.08 5.48 -4.82
CA VAL A 8 14.65 6.47 -3.84
C VAL A 8 15.57 6.39 -2.63
N PRO A 9 16.09 7.53 -2.12
CA PRO A 9 16.90 7.49 -0.90
C PRO A 9 16.04 7.01 0.27
N HIS A 10 16.56 6.04 1.01
CA HIS A 10 15.80 5.36 2.06
C HIS A 10 16.03 5.89 3.47
N GLU A 11 17.08 6.66 3.68
CA GLU A 11 17.47 7.08 5.03
C GLU A 11 16.37 7.88 5.73
N ASN A 12 15.51 8.55 4.98
CA ASN A 12 14.43 9.35 5.54
C ASN A 12 13.05 8.76 5.25
N TYR A 13 12.99 7.55 4.71
CA TYR A 13 11.74 6.93 4.25
C TYR A 13 11.63 5.51 4.77
N ASP A 14 11.38 5.37 6.08
CA ASP A 14 11.25 4.06 6.70
C ASP A 14 10.08 3.25 6.12
N ASN A 15 9.10 3.94 5.52
CA ASN A 15 7.95 3.30 4.90
C ASN A 15 8.28 2.60 3.58
N TYR A 16 9.40 2.94 2.94
CA TYR A 16 9.77 2.28 1.67
C TYR A 16 10.22 0.85 1.88
N ASP A 17 10.85 0.55 3.01
CA ASP A 17 11.19 -0.85 3.33
C ASP A 17 9.92 -1.67 3.55
N THR A 18 8.94 -1.10 4.20
CA THR A 18 7.65 -1.74 4.41
C THR A 18 6.94 -1.99 3.07
N LEU A 19 6.95 -0.99 2.18
CA LEU A 19 6.37 -1.13 0.86
C LEU A 19 7.03 -2.25 0.08
N ASN A 20 8.36 -2.31 0.13
CA ASN A 20 9.13 -3.32 -0.59
C ASN A 20 8.77 -4.73 -0.11
N LYS A 21 8.67 -4.91 1.20
CA LYS A 21 8.27 -6.18 1.78
C LYS A 21 6.87 -6.59 1.34
N LEU A 22 5.93 -5.65 1.37
CA LEU A 22 4.56 -5.89 0.89
C LEU A 22 4.53 -6.25 -0.58
N PHE A 23 5.27 -5.51 -1.39
CA PHE A 23 5.27 -5.76 -2.83
C PHE A 23 5.77 -7.15 -3.17
N HIS A 24 6.86 -7.58 -2.52
CA HIS A 24 7.37 -8.93 -2.76
C HIS A 24 6.34 -10.01 -2.42
N ALA A 25 5.56 -9.78 -1.36
CA ALA A 25 4.53 -10.75 -0.96
C ALA A 25 3.31 -10.72 -1.87
N LEU A 26 2.95 -9.55 -2.39
CA LEU A 26 1.66 -9.36 -3.09
C LEU A 26 1.79 -9.31 -4.60
N ALA A 27 2.98 -9.11 -5.16
CA ALA A 27 3.17 -9.07 -6.61
C ALA A 27 2.64 -10.33 -7.30
N PRO A 28 2.85 -11.55 -6.76
CA PRO A 28 2.30 -12.75 -7.40
C PRO A 28 0.77 -12.78 -7.44
N HIS A 29 0.11 -11.93 -6.66
CA HIS A 29 -1.36 -11.85 -6.61
C HIS A 29 -1.91 -10.69 -7.44
N GLY A 30 -1.07 -10.08 -8.29
CA GLY A 30 -1.52 -9.04 -9.20
C GLY A 30 -1.36 -7.62 -8.70
N TRP A 31 -0.70 -7.42 -7.57
CA TRP A 31 -0.43 -6.09 -7.05
C TRP A 31 0.76 -5.46 -7.77
N MET A 32 0.64 -4.17 -8.06
CA MET A 32 1.67 -3.41 -8.74
C MET A 32 2.10 -2.24 -7.88
N ASN A 33 3.36 -1.85 -8.01
CA ASN A 33 3.88 -0.67 -7.32
C ASN A 33 3.45 0.58 -8.10
N SER A 34 2.62 1.41 -7.49
CA SER A 34 2.13 2.65 -8.09
C SER A 34 2.77 3.88 -7.46
N THR A 35 3.85 3.70 -6.71
CA THR A 35 4.53 4.78 -6.03
C THR A 35 5.22 5.71 -7.02
N TRP A 36 5.04 7.00 -6.85
CA TRP A 36 5.81 8.01 -7.55
C TRP A 36 7.09 8.31 -6.76
N LYS A 37 8.09 8.79 -7.46
CA LYS A 37 9.43 8.97 -6.90
C LYS A 37 9.48 9.85 -5.67
N ASN A 38 8.59 10.82 -5.58
CA ASN A 38 8.57 11.80 -4.48
C ASN A 38 7.40 11.60 -3.52
N ASP A 39 6.73 10.46 -3.58
CA ASP A 39 5.60 10.22 -2.70
C ASP A 39 6.06 10.09 -1.25
N THR A 40 5.39 10.79 -0.36
CA THR A 40 5.56 10.59 1.07
C THR A 40 4.92 9.30 1.53
N CYS A 41 3.79 8.95 0.92
CA CYS A 41 3.09 7.70 1.20
C CYS A 41 3.09 6.85 -0.06
N PRO A 42 4.08 5.95 -0.20
CA PRO A 42 4.11 5.05 -1.35
C PRO A 42 2.91 4.11 -1.34
N SER A 43 2.58 3.57 -2.50
CA SER A 43 1.38 2.77 -2.62
C SER A 43 1.54 1.60 -3.56
N LEU A 44 0.71 0.58 -3.33
CA LEU A 44 0.50 -0.53 -4.26
C LEU A 44 -0.91 -0.44 -4.81
N HIS A 45 -1.10 -0.98 -6.00
CA HIS A 45 -2.35 -0.86 -6.75
C HIS A 45 -2.70 -2.22 -7.36
N LYS A 46 -3.98 -2.54 -7.37
CA LYS A 46 -4.48 -3.73 -8.05
C LYS A 46 -5.81 -3.41 -8.71
N GLU A 47 -5.93 -3.79 -9.97
CA GLU A 47 -7.20 -3.69 -10.68
C GLU A 47 -7.98 -4.98 -10.49
N GLU A 48 -9.28 -4.83 -10.25
CA GLU A 48 -10.18 -5.95 -10.07
C GLU A 48 -11.25 -5.93 -11.15
N ARG A 49 -12.22 -6.84 -11.05
CA ARG A 49 -13.25 -6.98 -12.07
C ARG A 49 -14.13 -5.74 -12.12
N HIS A 50 -14.72 -5.51 -13.29
CA HIS A 50 -15.72 -4.47 -13.51
C HIS A 50 -15.20 -3.05 -13.28
N GLY A 51 -13.90 -2.86 -13.46
CA GLY A 51 -13.31 -1.53 -13.26
C GLY A 51 -13.06 -1.15 -11.82
N ASN A 52 -13.29 -2.06 -10.89
CA ASN A 52 -12.98 -1.81 -9.48
C ASN A 52 -11.47 -1.82 -9.26
N THR A 53 -11.00 -1.03 -8.33
CA THR A 53 -9.58 -0.96 -8.01
C THR A 53 -9.36 -1.01 -6.51
N CYS A 54 -8.20 -1.49 -6.12
CA CYS A 54 -7.78 -1.48 -4.72
C CYS A 54 -6.42 -0.82 -4.62
N GLN A 55 -6.18 -0.17 -3.50
CA GLN A 55 -4.93 0.55 -3.28
C GLN A 55 -4.51 0.40 -1.82
N ILE A 56 -3.21 0.18 -1.61
CA ILE A 56 -2.63 0.12 -0.28
C ILE A 56 -1.67 1.29 -0.16
N PHE A 57 -1.90 2.17 0.81
CA PHE A 57 -0.98 3.25 1.15
C PHE A 57 -0.13 2.83 2.32
N VAL A 58 1.15 3.15 2.27
CA VAL A 58 2.12 2.80 3.31
C VAL A 58 2.67 4.09 3.93
N ASP A 59 2.31 4.35 5.18
CA ASP A 59 2.80 5.51 5.90
C ASP A 59 4.07 5.15 6.67
N TYR A 60 4.67 6.15 7.31
CA TYR A 60 5.89 5.95 8.09
C TYR A 60 5.63 5.06 9.30
N ILE A 61 6.58 4.19 9.58
CA ILE A 61 6.54 3.37 10.79
C ILE A 61 6.65 4.26 12.02
N ASN A 62 7.55 5.25 11.98
CA ASN A 62 7.68 6.21 13.06
C ASN A 62 6.50 7.20 13.02
N PRO A 63 5.62 7.19 14.02
CA PRO A 63 4.45 8.07 14.02
C PRO A 63 4.79 9.55 13.95
N ASP A 64 5.97 9.94 14.43
CA ASP A 64 6.37 11.35 14.42
C ASP A 64 6.63 11.87 13.02
N LEU A 65 6.83 11.00 12.04
CA LEU A 65 7.04 11.37 10.66
C LEU A 65 5.74 11.44 9.86
N ARG A 66 4.63 10.95 10.42
CA ARG A 66 3.34 10.96 9.75
C ARG A 66 2.70 12.33 9.83
N GLU A 67 1.89 12.63 8.83
CA GLU A 67 1.08 13.83 8.85
C GLU A 67 0.14 13.83 10.05
N ASP A 68 -0.43 12.68 10.36
CA ASP A 68 -1.26 12.48 11.54
C ASP A 68 -0.77 11.24 12.29
N PRO A 69 -0.17 11.40 13.48
CA PRO A 69 0.38 10.26 14.22
C PRO A 69 -0.65 9.21 14.63
N SER A 70 -1.94 9.56 14.62
CA SER A 70 -3.00 8.62 14.97
C SER A 70 -3.35 7.67 13.83
N TRP A 71 -2.88 7.94 12.61
CA TRP A 71 -3.14 7.08 11.46
C TRP A 71 -2.32 5.81 11.56
N SER A 72 -2.88 4.72 11.01
CA SER A 72 -2.17 3.45 10.95
C SER A 72 -1.10 3.46 9.87
N VAL A 73 -0.14 2.55 9.98
CA VAL A 73 0.94 2.42 8.99
C VAL A 73 0.38 2.08 7.62
N LEU A 74 -0.63 1.23 7.57
CA LEU A 74 -1.16 0.72 6.31
C LEU A 74 -2.64 1.03 6.18
N SER A 75 -3.02 1.46 4.99
CA SER A 75 -4.43 1.72 4.67
C SER A 75 -4.79 0.99 3.38
N TYR A 76 -5.76 0.08 3.46
CA TYR A 76 -6.27 -0.69 2.33
C TYR A 76 -7.60 -0.08 1.91
N ASN A 77 -7.68 0.36 0.66
CA ASN A 77 -8.84 1.09 0.13
C ASN A 77 -9.31 0.46 -1.16
N CYS A 78 -10.61 0.31 -1.31
CA CYS A 78 -11.23 -0.20 -2.53
C CYS A 78 -12.18 0.82 -3.11
N TYR A 79 -12.18 0.92 -4.43
CA TYR A 79 -12.99 1.90 -5.16
C TYR A 79 -13.75 1.18 -6.26
N ASP A 80 -14.97 1.66 -6.56
CA ASP A 80 -15.74 1.13 -7.69
C ASP A 80 -15.29 1.79 -9.01
N ALA A 81 -15.98 1.44 -10.09
CA ALA A 81 -15.62 1.94 -11.43
C ALA A 81 -15.76 3.45 -11.56
N GLU A 82 -16.58 4.08 -10.74
CA GLU A 82 -16.74 5.53 -10.72
C GLU A 82 -15.75 6.22 -9.76
N GLY A 83 -14.87 5.46 -9.12
CA GLY A 83 -13.89 6.02 -8.21
C GLY A 83 -14.41 6.26 -6.79
N MET A 84 -15.58 5.75 -6.46
CA MET A 84 -16.15 5.91 -5.13
C MET A 84 -15.58 4.86 -4.18
N LEU A 85 -15.22 5.28 -2.98
CA LEU A 85 -14.70 4.39 -1.96
C LEU A 85 -15.80 3.42 -1.52
N THR A 86 -15.54 2.12 -1.66
CA THR A 86 -16.49 1.07 -1.28
C THR A 86 -16.07 0.31 -0.03
N PHE A 87 -14.78 0.33 0.30
CA PHE A 87 -14.27 -0.39 1.46
C PHE A 87 -12.96 0.25 1.90
N GLN A 88 -12.75 0.32 3.20
CA GLN A 88 -11.52 0.84 3.78
C GLN A 88 -11.22 0.12 5.08
N GLU A 89 -9.97 -0.28 5.25
CA GLU A 89 -9.51 -0.94 6.46
C GLU A 89 -8.08 -0.50 6.75
N SER A 90 -7.78 -0.30 8.02
CA SER A 90 -6.44 0.11 8.45
C SER A 90 -5.74 -1.06 9.13
N PHE A 91 -4.44 -1.16 8.91
CA PHE A 91 -3.61 -2.20 9.52
C PHE A 91 -2.35 -1.57 10.08
N ASP A 92 -1.91 -2.03 11.23
CA ASP A 92 -0.68 -1.54 11.86
C ASP A 92 0.51 -2.48 11.65
N ASN A 93 0.33 -3.51 10.83
CA ASN A 93 1.31 -4.58 10.69
C ASN A 93 1.17 -5.24 9.32
N VAL A 94 2.31 -5.42 8.65
CA VAL A 94 2.35 -6.00 7.29
C VAL A 94 1.76 -7.40 7.26
N ASP A 95 2.08 -8.22 8.25
CA ASP A 95 1.64 -9.62 8.26
C ASP A 95 0.13 -9.72 8.36
N LYS A 96 -0.50 -8.85 9.15
CA LYS A 96 -1.96 -8.82 9.26
C LYS A 96 -2.61 -8.48 7.94
N LEU A 97 -2.05 -7.52 7.22
CA LEU A 97 -2.58 -7.14 5.92
C LEU A 97 -2.43 -8.29 4.91
N ILE A 98 -1.28 -8.93 4.88
CA ILE A 98 -1.02 -10.05 3.97
C ILE A 98 -2.02 -11.19 4.25
N ILE A 99 -2.21 -11.53 5.52
CA ILE A 99 -3.15 -12.57 5.92
C ILE A 99 -4.57 -12.21 5.47
N PHE A 100 -4.97 -10.97 5.71
CA PHE A 100 -6.28 -10.50 5.32
C PHE A 100 -6.51 -10.65 3.81
N LEU A 101 -5.55 -10.22 3.01
CA LEU A 101 -5.67 -10.25 1.55
C LEU A 101 -5.61 -11.67 0.99
N THR A 102 -4.73 -12.51 1.53
CA THR A 102 -4.58 -13.88 1.01
C THR A 102 -5.73 -14.79 1.43
N LYS A 103 -6.35 -14.53 2.57
CA LYS A 103 -7.51 -15.31 3.00
C LYS A 103 -8.79 -14.95 2.28
N ARG A 104 -8.85 -13.78 1.68
CA ARG A 104 -10.04 -13.32 0.95
C ARG A 104 -10.13 -13.88 -0.45
N VAL A 105 -9.08 -14.47 -0.93
CA VAL A 105 -9.02 -14.97 -2.31
C VAL A 105 -9.73 -16.29 -2.38
N ASN A 106 -10.95 -16.28 -2.78
CA ASN A 106 -11.70 -17.50 -3.03
C ASN A 106 -12.71 -17.30 -4.12
#